data_a302ade5572cc2057bf234c36e2204ae
#
_entry.id   a302ade5572cc2057bf234c36e2204ae
#
_cell.length_a   1.000
_cell.length_b   1.000
_cell.length_c   1.000
_cell.angle_alpha   90.00
_cell.angle_beta   90.00
_cell.angle_gamma   90.00
#
_symmetry.space_group_name_H-M   'P 1'
#
loop_
_entity.id
_entity.type
_entity.pdbx_description
1 polymer ?
#
loop_
_entity_poly.entity_id
_entity_poly.type
_entity_poly.pdbx_seq_one_letter_code
_entity_poly.pdbx_strand_id
1 'polypeptide(L)'
;MSTPANAPGERYQLFRRAGSTRWQVRFSIKGQGQFKRSLDTEDRREAERKAEAIWYEATYRAKQGLTAKTHTFDSVAEAYIAQILREVERGERRADQGKSEPAVIRRYFVGYFGDKPIDAVTEADLERYAEWRRTYWTEGPGKLITHIEYERDGHRLRRPVRRSAPSLSRQRGETVVLRGLLRWAARQGYMKTPPEISIKARRSPDNRRPSFEPHEFARLEAVSLSRLVDPIMDGTGAEVRACDRRSWRIKRLDDHTRRDRTVLHAYVMIGAFSGLRPTEMYNLTWGDVLGYRAGRKKSVDDRDIRLQVRGKGKSGKAIPQKAAIPWFDTLWMLFERSMGGEPADADPVFASETGKRITSVANGFTELLKAAGLERDHRGIKRTPYSLRHFYISEQLANGAEVLDVARNCRTSLVMIDKHYGQVRLERVLDRLRPEWTRA
;
A
#
# COMPACT_ATOMS: atom_id res chain seq x y z
N MET A 1 13.15 -31.10 -40.92
CA MET A 1 14.45 -30.97 -41.62
C MET A 1 15.43 -30.35 -40.65
N SER A 2 16.36 -31.16 -40.14
CA SER A 2 17.42 -30.70 -39.21
C SER A 2 18.39 -29.80 -39.96
N THR A 3 18.55 -28.56 -39.51
CA THR A 3 19.50 -27.59 -40.07
C THR A 3 20.92 -28.10 -39.77
N PRO A 4 21.84 -28.14 -40.74
CA PRO A 4 23.18 -28.67 -40.52
C PRO A 4 23.91 -27.80 -39.47
N ALA A 5 24.56 -28.46 -38.51
CA ALA A 5 25.54 -27.82 -37.59
C ALA A 5 26.68 -27.24 -38.44
N ASN A 6 27.40 -26.23 -37.94
CA ASN A 6 28.61 -25.71 -38.55
C ASN A 6 29.54 -26.87 -38.88
N ALA A 7 30.18 -26.82 -40.05
CA ALA A 7 31.21 -27.81 -40.38
C ALA A 7 32.31 -27.81 -39.29
N PRO A 8 32.94 -28.94 -38.98
CA PRO A 8 34.00 -29.01 -37.99
C PRO A 8 35.13 -28.01 -38.35
N GLY A 9 35.32 -26.99 -37.48
CA GLY A 9 36.32 -25.93 -37.68
C GLY A 9 35.77 -24.55 -38.06
N GLU A 10 34.53 -24.44 -38.52
CA GLU A 10 33.93 -23.13 -38.84
C GLU A 10 33.36 -22.46 -37.59
N ARG A 11 33.87 -21.27 -37.29
CA ARG A 11 33.41 -20.45 -36.17
C ARG A 11 32.02 -19.88 -36.38
N TYR A 12 31.68 -19.52 -37.64
CA TYR A 12 30.38 -18.96 -38.05
C TYR A 12 30.21 -19.19 -39.58
N GLN A 13 28.96 -19.10 -40.05
CA GLN A 13 28.63 -19.14 -41.49
C GLN A 13 28.05 -17.79 -41.93
N LEU A 14 28.56 -17.26 -43.05
CA LEU A 14 27.94 -16.15 -43.75
C LEU A 14 27.03 -16.66 -44.83
N PHE A 15 25.84 -16.14 -44.95
CA PHE A 15 24.86 -16.50 -45.96
C PHE A 15 24.01 -15.30 -46.37
N ARG A 16 23.41 -15.37 -47.55
CA ARG A 16 22.38 -14.41 -47.96
C ARG A 16 21.02 -15.11 -47.95
N ARG A 17 20.00 -14.42 -47.50
CA ARG A 17 18.63 -14.91 -47.57
C ARG A 17 18.10 -14.73 -49.00
N ALA A 18 17.28 -15.66 -49.47
CA ALA A 18 16.63 -15.53 -50.78
C ALA A 18 15.88 -14.20 -50.87
N GLY A 19 16.14 -13.39 -51.90
CA GLY A 19 15.58 -12.06 -52.11
C GLY A 19 16.25 -10.93 -51.32
N SER A 20 17.38 -11.17 -50.67
CA SER A 20 18.12 -10.12 -49.93
C SER A 20 19.56 -10.04 -50.41
N THR A 21 20.04 -8.83 -50.69
CA THR A 21 21.43 -8.54 -51.03
C THR A 21 22.34 -8.49 -49.80
N ARG A 22 21.77 -8.33 -48.61
CA ARG A 22 22.50 -8.17 -47.33
C ARG A 22 23.00 -9.49 -46.77
N TRP A 23 24.22 -9.50 -46.29
CA TRP A 23 24.81 -10.63 -45.58
C TRP A 23 24.20 -10.86 -44.22
N GLN A 24 24.13 -12.13 -43.83
CA GLN A 24 23.71 -12.58 -42.50
C GLN A 24 24.76 -13.54 -41.92
N VAL A 25 24.91 -13.53 -40.61
CA VAL A 25 25.75 -14.48 -39.88
C VAL A 25 24.88 -15.51 -39.16
N ARG A 26 25.36 -16.75 -39.15
CA ARG A 26 24.79 -17.87 -38.40
C ARG A 26 25.89 -18.64 -37.70
N PHE A 27 25.68 -18.95 -36.41
CA PHE A 27 26.56 -19.82 -35.62
C PHE A 27 25.76 -20.43 -34.48
N SER A 28 26.31 -21.47 -33.81
CA SER A 28 25.71 -22.13 -32.65
C SER A 28 26.63 -21.99 -31.45
N ILE A 29 26.04 -21.73 -30.28
CA ILE A 29 26.75 -21.73 -29.02
C ILE A 29 26.19 -22.88 -28.14
N LYS A 30 27.11 -23.72 -27.62
CA LYS A 30 26.72 -24.86 -26.78
C LYS A 30 25.86 -24.43 -25.61
N GLY A 31 24.66 -25.04 -25.49
CA GLY A 31 23.70 -24.72 -24.42
C GLY A 31 22.81 -23.50 -24.68
N GLN A 32 23.05 -22.71 -25.73
CA GLN A 32 22.26 -21.49 -26.02
C GLN A 32 21.61 -21.49 -27.42
N GLY A 33 21.80 -22.59 -28.17
CA GLY A 33 21.16 -22.77 -29.48
C GLY A 33 21.82 -22.00 -30.62
N GLN A 34 21.06 -21.80 -31.69
CA GLN A 34 21.52 -21.18 -32.92
C GLN A 34 21.29 -19.67 -32.91
N PHE A 35 22.33 -18.92 -33.28
CA PHE A 35 22.34 -17.47 -33.42
C PHE A 35 22.25 -17.10 -34.93
N LYS A 36 21.34 -16.18 -35.28
CA LYS A 36 21.21 -15.60 -36.62
C LYS A 36 21.04 -14.10 -36.50
N ARG A 37 21.82 -13.33 -37.32
CA ARG A 37 21.70 -11.85 -37.31
C ARG A 37 22.01 -11.31 -38.71
N SER A 38 21.29 -10.26 -39.14
CA SER A 38 21.66 -9.45 -40.29
C SER A 38 22.90 -8.63 -39.95
N LEU A 39 23.80 -8.48 -40.96
CA LEU A 39 25.00 -7.68 -40.82
C LEU A 39 24.85 -6.30 -41.45
N ASP A 40 23.69 -6.03 -42.05
CA ASP A 40 23.29 -4.76 -42.67
C ASP A 40 24.36 -4.21 -43.64
N THR A 41 24.97 -5.09 -44.38
CA THR A 41 25.94 -4.78 -45.43
C THR A 41 25.85 -5.75 -46.59
N GLU A 42 26.17 -5.30 -47.80
CA GLU A 42 26.29 -6.11 -49.02
C GLU A 42 27.75 -6.44 -49.31
N ASP A 43 28.69 -5.72 -48.70
CA ASP A 43 30.12 -5.98 -48.82
C ASP A 43 30.54 -7.20 -48.01
N ARG A 44 31.22 -8.16 -48.67
CA ARG A 44 31.62 -9.42 -48.02
C ARG A 44 32.70 -9.21 -46.96
N ARG A 45 33.70 -8.31 -47.22
CA ARG A 45 34.79 -8.09 -46.27
C ARG A 45 34.29 -7.39 -45.01
N GLU A 46 33.35 -6.46 -45.16
CA GLU A 46 32.69 -5.83 -44.03
C GLU A 46 31.82 -6.83 -43.25
N ALA A 47 31.11 -7.74 -43.95
CA ALA A 47 30.34 -8.79 -43.35
C ALA A 47 31.20 -9.74 -42.51
N GLU A 48 32.37 -10.15 -43.02
CA GLU A 48 33.31 -11.00 -42.29
C GLU A 48 33.79 -10.34 -40.99
N ARG A 49 34.20 -9.08 -41.04
CA ARG A 49 34.60 -8.30 -39.83
C ARG A 49 33.48 -8.20 -38.82
N LYS A 50 32.26 -7.88 -39.26
CA LYS A 50 31.09 -7.78 -38.39
C LYS A 50 30.71 -9.13 -37.79
N ALA A 51 30.74 -10.19 -38.59
CA ALA A 51 30.43 -11.53 -38.14
C ALA A 51 31.40 -12.05 -37.07
N GLU A 52 32.69 -11.79 -37.31
CA GLU A 52 33.76 -12.13 -36.36
C GLU A 52 33.58 -11.41 -35.02
N ALA A 53 33.32 -10.14 -35.04
CA ALA A 53 33.08 -9.34 -33.87
C ALA A 53 31.86 -9.87 -33.07
N ILE A 54 30.75 -10.13 -33.76
CA ILE A 54 29.50 -10.69 -33.15
C ILE A 54 29.76 -12.08 -32.56
N TRP A 55 30.52 -12.91 -33.25
CA TRP A 55 30.85 -14.27 -32.78
C TRP A 55 31.75 -14.21 -31.53
N TYR A 56 32.76 -13.36 -31.52
CA TYR A 56 33.65 -13.14 -30.37
C TYR A 56 32.85 -12.64 -29.16
N GLU A 57 32.02 -11.60 -29.35
CA GLU A 57 31.18 -11.07 -28.26
C GLU A 57 30.25 -12.17 -27.72
N ALA A 58 29.52 -12.85 -28.56
CA ALA A 58 28.56 -13.87 -28.13
C ALA A 58 29.27 -15.04 -27.41
N THR A 59 30.43 -15.47 -27.90
CA THR A 59 31.23 -16.53 -27.27
C THR A 59 31.81 -16.07 -25.94
N TYR A 60 32.31 -14.84 -25.86
CA TYR A 60 32.84 -14.26 -24.62
C TYR A 60 31.71 -14.15 -23.57
N ARG A 61 30.53 -13.66 -23.96
CA ARG A 61 29.37 -13.61 -23.05
C ARG A 61 29.00 -14.97 -22.53
N ALA A 62 28.92 -15.98 -23.42
CA ALA A 62 28.61 -17.36 -23.01
C ALA A 62 29.64 -17.93 -22.02
N LYS A 63 30.93 -17.66 -22.23
CA LYS A 63 32.00 -18.05 -21.29
C LYS A 63 31.86 -17.39 -19.91
N GLN A 64 31.25 -16.21 -19.84
CA GLN A 64 30.93 -15.51 -18.58
C GLN A 64 29.62 -15.98 -17.96
N GLY A 65 28.95 -17.00 -18.52
CA GLY A 65 27.65 -17.48 -18.04
C GLY A 65 26.47 -16.57 -18.43
N LEU A 66 26.69 -15.63 -19.37
CA LEU A 66 25.67 -14.75 -19.88
C LEU A 66 24.98 -15.33 -21.14
N THR A 67 23.78 -14.81 -21.43
CA THR A 67 23.14 -15.07 -22.73
C THR A 67 24.03 -14.52 -23.87
N ALA A 68 24.16 -15.27 -24.93
CA ALA A 68 24.96 -14.86 -26.10
C ALA A 68 24.43 -13.60 -26.76
N LYS A 69 23.13 -13.36 -26.66
CA LYS A 69 22.45 -12.16 -27.15
C LYS A 69 22.34 -11.11 -26.07
N THR A 70 22.66 -9.88 -26.43
CA THR A 70 22.37 -8.70 -25.60
C THR A 70 20.88 -8.43 -25.58
N HIS A 71 20.33 -8.10 -24.41
CA HIS A 71 18.91 -7.83 -24.24
C HIS A 71 18.72 -6.37 -23.81
N THR A 72 17.74 -5.70 -24.38
CA THR A 72 17.35 -4.35 -23.96
C THR A 72 16.63 -4.40 -22.63
N PHE A 73 16.68 -3.32 -21.87
CA PHE A 73 16.02 -3.24 -20.56
C PHE A 73 14.52 -3.50 -20.68
N ASP A 74 13.85 -2.96 -21.70
CA ASP A 74 12.41 -3.14 -21.89
C ASP A 74 12.04 -4.60 -22.15
N SER A 75 12.80 -5.32 -23.01
CA SER A 75 12.55 -6.75 -23.29
C SER A 75 12.68 -7.62 -22.02
N VAL A 76 13.68 -7.32 -21.19
CA VAL A 76 13.89 -8.00 -19.90
C VAL A 76 12.81 -7.62 -18.89
N ALA A 77 12.39 -6.35 -18.88
CA ALA A 77 11.32 -5.86 -18.02
C ALA A 77 9.98 -6.55 -18.30
N GLU A 78 9.61 -6.73 -19.59
CA GLU A 78 8.38 -7.45 -19.95
C GLU A 78 8.48 -8.95 -19.59
N ALA A 79 9.63 -9.58 -19.76
CA ALA A 79 9.85 -10.96 -19.31
C ALA A 79 9.72 -11.08 -17.78
N TYR A 80 10.22 -10.11 -17.03
CA TYR A 80 10.07 -10.06 -15.57
C TYR A 80 8.62 -9.80 -15.13
N ILE A 81 7.89 -8.95 -15.85
CA ILE A 81 6.44 -8.75 -15.62
C ILE A 81 5.68 -10.06 -15.82
N ALA A 82 5.98 -10.79 -16.89
CA ALA A 82 5.38 -12.11 -17.11
C ALA A 82 5.68 -13.08 -15.95
N GLN A 83 6.89 -13.03 -15.38
CA GLN A 83 7.24 -13.81 -14.19
C GLN A 83 6.43 -13.40 -12.96
N ILE A 84 6.28 -12.09 -12.72
CA ILE A 84 5.44 -11.58 -11.61
C ILE A 84 4.00 -12.10 -11.72
N LEU A 85 3.42 -12.08 -12.92
CA LEU A 85 2.04 -12.53 -13.13
C LEU A 85 1.90 -14.04 -12.87
N ARG A 86 2.85 -14.87 -13.33
CA ARG A 86 2.87 -16.30 -13.00
C ARG A 86 3.00 -16.57 -11.50
N GLU A 87 3.80 -15.78 -10.79
CA GLU A 87 3.93 -15.88 -9.32
C GLU A 87 2.61 -15.52 -8.61
N VAL A 88 1.86 -14.54 -9.13
CA VAL A 88 0.52 -14.19 -8.62
C VAL A 88 -0.48 -15.32 -8.85
N GLU A 89 -0.51 -15.92 -10.04
CA GLU A 89 -1.38 -17.05 -10.38
C GLU A 89 -1.12 -18.27 -9.47
N ARG A 90 0.15 -18.51 -9.11
CA ARG A 90 0.54 -19.59 -8.19
C ARG A 90 0.36 -19.24 -6.71
N GLY A 91 -0.10 -18.03 -6.38
CA GLY A 91 -0.25 -17.56 -5.00
C GLY A 91 1.06 -17.25 -4.26
N GLU A 92 2.20 -17.30 -4.95
CA GLU A 92 3.53 -16.98 -4.40
C GLU A 92 3.72 -15.47 -4.21
N ARG A 93 2.94 -14.66 -4.92
CA ARG A 93 2.93 -13.20 -4.85
C ARG A 93 1.51 -12.68 -4.71
N ARG A 94 1.33 -11.57 -4.02
CA ARG A 94 0.00 -10.98 -3.79
C ARG A 94 -0.59 -10.40 -5.07
N ALA A 95 -1.91 -10.50 -5.24
CA ALA A 95 -2.63 -9.98 -6.40
C ALA A 95 -2.45 -8.45 -6.61
N ASP A 96 -2.34 -7.67 -5.52
CA ASP A 96 -2.10 -6.23 -5.61
C ASP A 96 -0.72 -5.87 -6.19
N GLN A 97 0.29 -6.72 -6.00
CA GLN A 97 1.62 -6.58 -6.59
C GLN A 97 1.59 -6.84 -8.09
N GLY A 98 0.80 -7.82 -8.56
CA GLY A 98 0.59 -8.10 -9.97
C GLY A 98 -0.01 -6.93 -10.76
N LYS A 99 -0.73 -6.01 -10.08
CA LYS A 99 -1.24 -4.78 -10.69
C LYS A 99 -0.27 -3.60 -10.55
N SER A 100 0.31 -3.42 -9.37
CA SER A 100 1.08 -2.23 -9.04
C SER A 100 2.52 -2.25 -9.55
N GLU A 101 3.21 -3.41 -9.51
CA GLU A 101 4.61 -3.51 -9.93
C GLU A 101 4.79 -3.38 -11.45
N PRO A 102 3.98 -4.06 -12.32
CA PRO A 102 4.03 -3.84 -13.76
C PRO A 102 3.80 -2.38 -14.16
N ALA A 103 2.87 -1.68 -13.49
CA ALA A 103 2.61 -0.27 -13.76
C ALA A 103 3.82 0.63 -13.41
N VAL A 104 4.55 0.32 -12.35
CA VAL A 104 5.79 1.01 -11.97
C VAL A 104 6.90 0.72 -12.97
N ILE A 105 7.08 -0.55 -13.34
CA ILE A 105 8.13 -1.01 -14.25
C ILE A 105 7.94 -0.32 -15.61
N ARG A 106 6.75 -0.43 -16.22
CA ARG A 106 6.49 0.16 -17.54
C ARG A 106 6.62 1.68 -17.54
N ARG A 107 6.01 2.35 -16.56
CA ARG A 107 5.97 3.82 -16.54
C ARG A 107 7.34 4.46 -16.26
N TYR A 108 8.06 3.92 -15.28
CA TYR A 108 9.26 4.60 -14.81
C TYR A 108 10.56 3.92 -15.27
N PHE A 109 10.64 2.59 -15.18
CA PHE A 109 11.90 1.92 -15.50
C PHE A 109 12.08 1.79 -17.00
N VAL A 110 11.09 1.26 -17.72
CA VAL A 110 11.10 1.20 -19.19
C VAL A 110 11.09 2.62 -19.77
N GLY A 111 10.31 3.53 -19.21
CA GLY A 111 10.28 4.93 -19.66
C GLY A 111 11.60 5.68 -19.52
N TYR A 112 12.54 5.19 -18.71
CA TYR A 112 13.88 5.79 -18.55
C TYR A 112 14.99 4.97 -19.23
N PHE A 113 15.01 3.65 -19.00
CA PHE A 113 16.09 2.78 -19.50
C PHE A 113 15.82 2.21 -20.88
N GLY A 114 14.54 1.97 -21.23
CA GLY A 114 14.05 1.56 -22.56
C GLY A 114 14.96 0.62 -23.34
N ASP A 115 15.52 1.16 -24.41
CA ASP A 115 16.38 0.44 -25.35
C ASP A 115 17.80 0.18 -24.84
N LYS A 116 18.17 0.74 -23.67
CA LYS A 116 19.51 0.53 -23.14
C LYS A 116 19.74 -0.97 -22.87
N PRO A 117 20.90 -1.54 -23.27
CA PRO A 117 21.25 -2.92 -22.89
C PRO A 117 21.25 -3.05 -21.36
N ILE A 118 20.61 -4.12 -20.85
CA ILE A 118 20.44 -4.26 -19.40
C ILE A 118 21.77 -4.46 -18.67
N ASP A 119 22.72 -5.12 -19.31
CA ASP A 119 24.09 -5.35 -18.79
C ASP A 119 24.98 -4.08 -18.84
N ALA A 120 24.53 -3.03 -19.55
CA ALA A 120 25.17 -1.73 -19.59
C ALA A 120 24.59 -0.73 -18.58
N VAL A 121 23.64 -1.16 -17.72
CA VAL A 121 23.09 -0.34 -16.64
C VAL A 121 24.12 -0.26 -15.51
N THR A 122 24.55 0.96 -15.20
CA THR A 122 25.55 1.24 -14.16
C THR A 122 24.93 1.89 -12.93
N GLU A 123 25.69 2.01 -11.84
CA GLU A 123 25.29 2.77 -10.64
C GLU A 123 25.04 4.24 -10.95
N ALA A 124 25.89 4.85 -11.80
CA ALA A 124 25.69 6.23 -12.24
C ALA A 124 24.38 6.42 -13.03
N ASP A 125 23.94 5.41 -13.78
CA ASP A 125 22.63 5.45 -14.44
C ASP A 125 21.50 5.40 -13.43
N LEU A 126 21.63 4.63 -12.35
CA LEU A 126 20.64 4.53 -11.28
C LEU A 126 20.55 5.83 -10.47
N GLU A 127 21.65 6.53 -10.27
CA GLU A 127 21.65 7.86 -9.65
C GLU A 127 20.95 8.90 -10.55
N ARG A 128 21.23 8.93 -11.84
CA ARG A 128 20.54 9.79 -12.81
C ARG A 128 19.05 9.47 -12.91
N TYR A 129 18.71 8.17 -12.89
CA TYR A 129 17.31 7.74 -12.81
C TYR A 129 16.61 8.28 -11.57
N ALA A 130 17.25 8.20 -10.39
CA ALA A 130 16.66 8.69 -9.15
C ALA A 130 16.34 10.18 -9.21
N GLU A 131 17.22 10.99 -9.83
CA GLU A 131 16.99 12.42 -10.02
C GLU A 131 15.86 12.68 -11.02
N TRP A 132 15.88 12.04 -12.20
CA TRP A 132 14.80 12.10 -13.17
C TRP A 132 13.46 11.69 -12.56
N ARG A 133 13.44 10.67 -11.70
CA ARG A 133 12.22 10.19 -11.06
C ARG A 133 11.62 11.20 -10.08
N ARG A 134 12.45 12.03 -9.42
CA ARG A 134 11.97 13.09 -8.51
C ARG A 134 11.17 14.13 -9.25
N THR A 135 11.62 14.52 -10.44
CA THR A 135 11.01 15.58 -11.26
C THR A 135 9.98 15.05 -12.26
N TYR A 136 9.79 13.73 -12.37
CA TYR A 136 8.93 13.10 -13.38
C TYR A 136 7.55 13.75 -13.53
N TRP A 137 6.88 14.06 -12.42
CA TRP A 137 5.53 14.61 -12.42
C TRP A 137 5.46 16.14 -12.44
N THR A 138 6.55 16.84 -12.17
CA THR A 138 6.63 18.30 -12.10
C THR A 138 7.20 18.90 -13.37
N GLU A 139 8.31 18.38 -13.85
CA GLU A 139 9.10 18.90 -14.96
C GLU A 139 9.32 17.87 -16.08
N GLY A 140 9.31 16.58 -15.72
CA GLY A 140 9.57 15.47 -16.60
C GLY A 140 8.37 15.06 -17.46
N PRO A 141 8.44 13.88 -18.13
CA PRO A 141 7.42 13.41 -19.07
C PRO A 141 6.01 13.30 -18.48
N GLY A 142 5.89 13.08 -17.19
CA GLY A 142 4.60 13.02 -16.48
C GLY A 142 3.87 14.37 -16.39
N LYS A 143 4.54 15.50 -16.65
CA LYS A 143 3.94 16.85 -16.58
C LYS A 143 2.73 17.01 -17.48
N LEU A 144 2.74 16.37 -18.65
CA LEU A 144 1.66 16.45 -19.63
C LEU A 144 0.49 15.52 -19.33
N ILE A 145 0.67 14.55 -18.41
CA ILE A 145 -0.39 13.59 -18.04
C ILE A 145 -1.31 14.26 -17.01
N THR A 146 -2.57 14.41 -17.34
CA THR A 146 -3.57 15.03 -16.45
C THR A 146 -4.25 14.00 -15.53
N HIS A 147 -4.48 12.78 -16.03
CA HIS A 147 -5.18 11.73 -15.31
C HIS A 147 -4.44 10.39 -15.45
N ILE A 148 -4.57 9.56 -14.44
CA ILE A 148 -4.13 8.16 -14.48
C ILE A 148 -5.36 7.29 -14.54
N GLU A 149 -5.43 6.42 -15.53
CA GLU A 149 -6.44 5.39 -15.63
C GLU A 149 -6.04 4.18 -14.79
N TYR A 150 -7.00 3.56 -14.15
CA TYR A 150 -6.84 2.32 -13.39
C TYR A 150 -8.16 1.55 -13.38
N GLU A 151 -8.07 0.25 -13.18
CA GLU A 151 -9.22 -0.63 -13.06
C GLU A 151 -9.46 -0.98 -11.58
N ARG A 152 -10.71 -0.89 -11.16
CA ARG A 152 -11.16 -1.33 -9.84
C ARG A 152 -12.54 -1.97 -9.96
N ASP A 153 -12.67 -3.19 -9.44
CA ASP A 153 -13.92 -3.95 -9.41
C ASP A 153 -14.58 -4.08 -10.81
N GLY A 154 -13.75 -4.31 -11.86
CA GLY A 154 -14.17 -4.40 -13.26
C GLY A 154 -14.49 -3.06 -13.94
N HIS A 155 -14.40 -1.94 -13.23
CA HIS A 155 -14.66 -0.61 -13.76
C HIS A 155 -13.36 0.13 -14.09
N ARG A 156 -13.30 0.74 -15.28
CA ARG A 156 -12.23 1.68 -15.63
C ARG A 156 -12.50 3.02 -14.97
N LEU A 157 -11.59 3.43 -14.12
CA LEU A 157 -11.66 4.68 -13.38
C LEU A 157 -10.46 5.55 -13.74
N ARG A 158 -10.62 6.87 -13.62
CA ARG A 158 -9.53 7.83 -13.79
C ARG A 158 -9.41 8.71 -12.55
N ARG A 159 -8.21 9.05 -12.18
CA ARG A 159 -7.93 9.98 -11.09
C ARG A 159 -6.98 11.08 -11.56
N PRO A 160 -7.13 12.31 -11.07
CA PRO A 160 -6.19 13.38 -11.38
C PRO A 160 -4.78 13.04 -10.88
N VAL A 161 -3.78 13.50 -11.60
CA VAL A 161 -2.38 13.32 -11.20
C VAL A 161 -2.01 14.31 -10.10
N ARG A 162 -1.40 13.79 -9.04
CA ARG A 162 -0.78 14.64 -8.03
C ARG A 162 0.62 15.06 -8.48
N ARG A 163 0.81 16.34 -8.76
CA ARG A 163 2.08 16.92 -9.19
C ARG A 163 2.99 17.17 -7.99
N SER A 164 3.74 16.17 -7.61
CA SER A 164 4.68 16.25 -6.49
C SER A 164 5.80 15.22 -6.67
N ALA A 165 6.95 15.50 -6.09
CA ALA A 165 8.01 14.49 -5.95
C ALA A 165 7.49 13.27 -5.20
N PRO A 166 7.98 12.05 -5.53
CA PRO A 166 7.59 10.84 -4.81
C PRO A 166 8.10 10.90 -3.36
N SER A 167 7.26 10.46 -2.42
CA SER A 167 7.68 10.33 -1.03
C SER A 167 8.85 9.34 -0.90
N LEU A 168 9.67 9.46 0.15
CA LEU A 168 10.76 8.52 0.44
C LEU A 168 10.27 7.07 0.53
N SER A 169 9.09 6.84 1.11
CA SER A 169 8.48 5.52 1.18
C SER A 169 8.17 4.96 -0.21
N ARG A 170 7.67 5.81 -1.11
CA ARG A 170 7.40 5.43 -2.50
C ARG A 170 8.70 5.11 -3.25
N GLN A 171 9.72 5.96 -3.11
CA GLN A 171 11.03 5.71 -3.71
C GLN A 171 11.63 4.37 -3.24
N ARG A 172 11.58 4.09 -1.93
CA ARG A 172 12.03 2.79 -1.38
C ARG A 172 11.27 1.61 -1.97
N GLY A 173 9.95 1.71 -2.07
CA GLY A 173 9.12 0.67 -2.69
C GLY A 173 9.49 0.43 -4.16
N GLU A 174 9.65 1.50 -4.95
CA GLU A 174 10.09 1.42 -6.34
C GLU A 174 11.50 0.81 -6.47
N THR A 175 12.43 1.17 -5.58
CA THR A 175 13.77 0.59 -5.54
C THR A 175 13.77 -0.91 -5.24
N VAL A 176 12.90 -1.38 -4.37
CA VAL A 176 12.74 -2.83 -4.10
C VAL A 176 12.33 -3.56 -5.37
N VAL A 177 11.40 -3.00 -6.15
CA VAL A 177 10.97 -3.58 -7.43
C VAL A 177 12.10 -3.57 -8.45
N LEU A 178 12.85 -2.47 -8.58
CA LEU A 178 13.99 -2.37 -9.50
C LEU A 178 15.12 -3.35 -9.14
N ARG A 179 15.47 -3.45 -7.87
CA ARG A 179 16.42 -4.48 -7.39
C ARG A 179 15.95 -5.90 -7.71
N GLY A 180 14.64 -6.15 -7.55
CA GLY A 180 14.03 -7.43 -7.89
C GLY A 180 14.24 -7.78 -9.35
N LEU A 181 13.97 -6.83 -10.25
CA LEU A 181 14.15 -6.97 -11.70
C LEU A 181 15.63 -7.24 -12.05
N LEU A 182 16.55 -6.41 -11.56
CA LEU A 182 17.98 -6.55 -11.88
C LEU A 182 18.57 -7.86 -11.33
N ARG A 183 18.19 -8.28 -10.12
CA ARG A 183 18.61 -9.57 -9.56
C ARG A 183 18.03 -10.76 -10.35
N TRP A 184 16.78 -10.64 -10.78
CA TRP A 184 16.19 -11.65 -11.64
C TRP A 184 16.90 -11.71 -13.00
N ALA A 185 17.21 -10.57 -13.61
CA ALA A 185 17.97 -10.47 -14.84
C ALA A 185 19.35 -11.14 -14.74
N ALA A 186 20.04 -10.94 -13.61
CA ALA A 186 21.32 -11.62 -13.36
C ALA A 186 21.17 -13.14 -13.26
N ARG A 187 20.12 -13.63 -12.56
CA ARG A 187 19.83 -15.06 -12.47
C ARG A 187 19.47 -15.70 -13.80
N GLN A 188 18.90 -14.94 -14.74
CA GLN A 188 18.61 -15.38 -16.11
C GLN A 188 19.82 -15.28 -17.04
N GLY A 189 20.96 -14.78 -16.56
CA GLY A 189 22.16 -14.59 -17.38
C GLY A 189 22.11 -13.38 -18.32
N TYR A 190 21.16 -12.46 -18.14
CA TYR A 190 21.07 -11.24 -18.95
C TYR A 190 22.13 -10.21 -18.56
N MET A 191 22.63 -10.24 -17.33
CA MET A 191 23.72 -9.41 -16.82
C MET A 191 24.55 -10.20 -15.80
N LYS A 192 25.82 -9.82 -15.61
CA LYS A 192 26.73 -10.53 -14.71
C LYS A 192 26.46 -10.21 -13.24
N THR A 193 26.42 -8.95 -12.90
CA THR A 193 26.23 -8.45 -11.55
C THR A 193 25.29 -7.26 -11.58
N PRO A 194 24.22 -7.26 -10.77
CA PRO A 194 23.34 -6.09 -10.68
C PRO A 194 24.09 -4.96 -9.99
N PRO A 195 23.98 -3.71 -10.48
CA PRO A 195 24.57 -2.55 -9.83
C PRO A 195 23.92 -2.31 -8.46
N GLU A 196 24.69 -1.76 -7.50
CA GLU A 196 24.15 -1.39 -6.20
C GLU A 196 23.22 -0.18 -6.32
N ILE A 197 22.10 -0.27 -5.63
CA ILE A 197 21.13 0.82 -5.54
C ILE A 197 21.15 1.34 -4.11
N SER A 198 21.77 2.49 -3.88
CA SER A 198 21.75 3.18 -2.61
C SER A 198 20.75 4.33 -2.65
N ILE A 199 19.71 4.28 -1.82
CA ILE A 199 18.90 5.47 -1.54
C ILE A 199 19.43 6.08 -0.26
N LYS A 200 20.14 7.19 -0.37
CA LYS A 200 20.52 8.02 0.78
C LYS A 200 19.23 8.59 1.40
N ALA A 201 18.66 7.86 2.32
CA ALA A 201 17.48 8.31 3.04
C ALA A 201 17.93 9.24 4.18
N ARG A 202 17.73 10.55 4.02
CA ARG A 202 17.75 11.46 5.15
C ARG A 202 16.74 10.94 6.19
N ARG A 203 17.16 10.68 7.42
CA ARG A 203 16.22 10.36 8.49
C ARG A 203 15.25 11.53 8.59
N SER A 204 13.98 11.29 8.25
CA SER A 204 12.95 12.30 8.50
C SER A 204 12.81 12.47 10.01
N PRO A 205 12.82 13.69 10.53
CA PRO A 205 12.48 13.91 11.92
C PRO A 205 11.06 13.39 12.14
N ASP A 206 10.83 12.76 13.23
CA ASP A 206 9.58 12.23 13.78
C ASP A 206 8.43 11.92 12.80
N ASN A 207 8.54 10.78 12.09
CA ASN A 207 7.52 10.28 11.16
C ASN A 207 6.44 9.44 11.86
N ARG A 208 6.29 9.56 13.19
CA ARG A 208 5.24 8.84 13.92
C ARG A 208 3.87 9.35 13.46
N ARG A 209 2.96 8.42 13.28
CA ARG A 209 1.58 8.77 12.93
C ARG A 209 0.93 9.51 14.11
N PRO A 210 0.07 10.49 13.84
CA PRO A 210 -0.58 11.27 14.88
C PRO A 210 -1.56 10.41 15.68
N SER A 211 -1.58 10.62 16.99
CA SER A 211 -2.57 10.10 17.93
C SER A 211 -3.53 11.22 18.35
N PHE A 212 -4.42 10.91 19.28
CA PHE A 212 -5.17 11.88 20.06
C PHE A 212 -4.64 11.90 21.50
N GLU A 213 -4.68 13.06 22.15
CA GLU A 213 -4.61 13.14 23.60
C GLU A 213 -6.01 12.83 24.19
N PRO A 214 -6.13 12.42 25.48
CA PRO A 214 -7.42 12.11 26.09
C PRO A 214 -8.47 13.23 25.95
N HIS A 215 -8.08 14.46 26.20
CA HIS A 215 -8.98 15.63 26.07
C HIS A 215 -9.38 15.90 24.60
N GLU A 216 -8.48 15.63 23.64
CA GLU A 216 -8.79 15.74 22.22
C GLU A 216 -9.77 14.65 21.78
N PHE A 217 -9.59 13.42 22.29
CA PHE A 217 -10.52 12.33 22.00
C PHE A 217 -11.91 12.60 22.62
N ALA A 218 -11.97 13.05 23.87
CA ALA A 218 -13.24 13.45 24.50
C ALA A 218 -13.96 14.54 23.69
N ARG A 219 -13.21 15.51 23.16
CA ARG A 219 -13.76 16.54 22.26
C ARG A 219 -14.27 15.93 20.95
N LEU A 220 -13.52 15.00 20.33
CA LEU A 220 -13.93 14.30 19.11
C LEU A 220 -15.23 13.53 19.34
N GLU A 221 -15.34 12.82 20.45
CA GLU A 221 -16.53 12.07 20.86
C GLU A 221 -17.73 12.99 21.04
N ALA A 222 -17.59 14.08 21.83
CA ALA A 222 -18.64 15.04 22.08
C ALA A 222 -19.15 15.70 20.78
N VAL A 223 -18.25 16.11 19.88
CA VAL A 223 -18.62 16.67 18.57
C VAL A 223 -19.28 15.60 17.70
N SER A 224 -18.81 14.35 17.75
CA SER A 224 -19.43 13.27 16.99
C SER A 224 -20.85 12.99 17.47
N LEU A 225 -21.09 12.96 18.77
CA LEU A 225 -22.42 12.80 19.38
C LEU A 225 -23.35 13.97 19.04
N SER A 226 -22.87 15.22 19.17
CA SER A 226 -23.69 16.41 18.85
C SER A 226 -24.18 16.43 17.40
N ARG A 227 -23.45 15.78 16.48
CA ARG A 227 -23.83 15.66 15.06
C ARG A 227 -24.90 14.60 14.79
N LEU A 228 -25.31 13.82 15.78
CA LEU A 228 -26.40 12.83 15.63
C LEU A 228 -27.78 13.45 15.82
N VAL A 229 -27.85 14.60 16.48
CA VAL A 229 -29.07 15.36 16.71
C VAL A 229 -29.29 16.41 15.61
N ASP A 230 -30.53 16.85 15.48
CA ASP A 230 -30.88 17.89 14.51
C ASP A 230 -30.19 19.22 14.92
N PRO A 231 -29.43 19.85 14.02
CA PRO A 231 -28.75 21.10 14.34
C PRO A 231 -29.76 22.25 14.48
N ILE A 232 -29.50 23.11 15.46
CA ILE A 232 -30.24 24.35 15.64
C ILE A 232 -29.55 25.43 14.81
N MET A 233 -30.30 26.05 13.89
CA MET A 233 -29.78 27.07 12.99
C MET A 233 -30.28 28.45 13.44
N ASP A 234 -29.45 29.47 13.31
CA ASP A 234 -29.86 30.88 13.51
C ASP A 234 -30.58 31.45 12.29
N GLY A 235 -31.02 32.71 12.40
CA GLY A 235 -31.70 33.42 11.32
C GLY A 235 -30.84 33.66 10.07
N THR A 236 -29.52 33.50 10.16
CA THR A 236 -28.59 33.59 9.02
C THR A 236 -28.34 32.24 8.36
N GLY A 237 -28.82 31.12 8.96
CA GLY A 237 -28.57 29.78 8.52
C GLY A 237 -27.26 29.17 9.03
N ALA A 238 -26.60 29.81 10.01
CA ALA A 238 -25.44 29.26 10.69
C ALA A 238 -25.86 28.33 11.84
N GLU A 239 -25.09 27.24 12.08
CA GLU A 239 -25.33 26.32 13.19
C GLU A 239 -24.97 26.96 14.53
N VAL A 240 -25.97 27.11 15.41
CA VAL A 240 -25.79 27.75 16.73
C VAL A 240 -25.65 26.72 17.82
N ARG A 241 -24.59 26.80 18.59
CA ARG A 241 -24.43 26.07 19.85
C ARG A 241 -25.02 26.89 21.00
N ALA A 242 -26.28 26.62 21.26
CA ALA A 242 -27.08 27.08 22.41
C ALA A 242 -26.63 28.40 23.07
N CYS A 243 -27.32 29.53 22.84
CA CYS A 243 -27.53 30.62 23.80
C CYS A 243 -28.35 31.82 23.32
N ASP A 244 -28.95 31.90 22.14
CA ASP A 244 -29.77 33.05 21.78
C ASP A 244 -31.10 32.69 21.15
N ARG A 245 -32.23 33.04 21.81
CA ARG A 245 -33.56 32.43 21.60
C ARG A 245 -34.45 33.08 20.54
N ARG A 246 -33.99 33.99 19.69
CA ARG A 246 -34.94 34.84 18.95
C ARG A 246 -35.22 34.50 17.48
N SER A 247 -34.48 33.56 16.85
CA SER A 247 -34.77 33.16 15.44
C SER A 247 -34.22 31.77 15.08
N TRP A 248 -34.61 30.76 15.80
CA TRP A 248 -34.10 29.40 15.61
C TRP A 248 -34.94 28.60 14.61
N ARG A 249 -34.27 27.90 13.70
CA ARG A 249 -34.87 26.86 12.88
C ARG A 249 -34.16 25.55 13.14
N ILE A 250 -34.91 24.51 13.48
CA ILE A 250 -34.36 23.15 13.55
C ILE A 250 -34.27 22.64 12.11
N LYS A 251 -33.06 22.42 11.63
CA LYS A 251 -32.82 21.76 10.36
C LYS A 251 -32.87 20.24 10.60
N ARG A 252 -33.96 19.61 10.20
CA ARG A 252 -34.05 18.15 10.30
C ARG A 252 -32.96 17.49 9.44
N LEU A 253 -32.19 16.60 10.05
CA LEU A 253 -31.31 15.70 9.34
C LEU A 253 -32.16 14.65 8.62
N ASP A 254 -31.85 14.42 7.35
CA ASP A 254 -32.43 13.27 6.65
C ASP A 254 -31.92 11.95 7.28
N ASP A 255 -32.71 10.91 7.13
CA ASP A 255 -32.46 9.61 7.78
C ASP A 255 -31.14 8.98 7.30
N HIS A 256 -30.79 9.19 6.04
CA HIS A 256 -29.52 8.71 5.47
C HIS A 256 -28.32 9.39 6.15
N THR A 257 -28.32 10.72 6.26
CA THR A 257 -27.25 11.49 6.93
C THR A 257 -27.17 11.10 8.41
N ARG A 258 -28.29 10.96 9.10
CA ARG A 258 -28.33 10.54 10.50
C ARG A 258 -27.74 9.16 10.69
N ARG A 259 -28.12 8.22 9.84
CA ARG A 259 -27.59 6.85 9.82
C ARG A 259 -26.07 6.84 9.58
N ASP A 260 -25.58 7.53 8.56
CA ASP A 260 -24.16 7.57 8.21
C ASP A 260 -23.32 8.19 9.33
N ARG A 261 -23.82 9.23 9.99
CA ARG A 261 -23.18 9.83 11.16
C ARG A 261 -23.16 8.87 12.35
N THR A 262 -24.24 8.10 12.58
CA THR A 262 -24.31 7.09 13.62
C THR A 262 -23.31 5.95 13.37
N VAL A 263 -23.23 5.46 12.13
CA VAL A 263 -22.22 4.46 11.75
C VAL A 263 -20.80 5.00 11.91
N LEU A 264 -20.55 6.26 11.54
CA LEU A 264 -19.26 6.89 11.73
C LEU A 264 -18.90 7.02 13.22
N HIS A 265 -19.85 7.42 14.07
CA HIS A 265 -19.64 7.51 15.51
C HIS A 265 -19.31 6.13 16.10
N ALA A 266 -20.10 5.10 15.79
CA ALA A 266 -19.83 3.71 16.19
C ALA A 266 -18.43 3.26 15.71
N TYR A 267 -18.04 3.62 14.48
CA TYR A 267 -16.70 3.34 13.97
C TYR A 267 -15.60 4.00 14.80
N VAL A 268 -15.79 5.27 15.20
CA VAL A 268 -14.83 6.01 16.03
C VAL A 268 -14.67 5.31 17.37
N MET A 269 -15.77 4.97 18.04
CA MET A 269 -15.76 4.35 19.36
C MET A 269 -15.17 2.94 19.32
N ILE A 270 -15.62 2.10 18.40
CA ILE A 270 -15.06 0.74 18.26
C ILE A 270 -13.57 0.82 17.91
N GLY A 271 -13.16 1.72 17.02
CA GLY A 271 -11.76 1.89 16.65
C GLY A 271 -10.86 2.35 17.79
N ALA A 272 -11.34 3.31 18.59
CA ALA A 272 -10.63 3.86 19.75
C ALA A 272 -10.53 2.89 20.92
N PHE A 273 -11.47 1.94 21.05
CA PHE A 273 -11.54 1.02 22.16
C PHE A 273 -11.28 -0.45 21.80
N SER A 274 -10.85 -0.76 20.59
CA SER A 274 -10.42 -2.11 20.17
C SER A 274 -8.99 -2.18 19.64
N GLY A 275 -8.44 -1.05 19.21
CA GLY A 275 -7.12 -0.98 18.59
C GLY A 275 -7.03 -1.67 17.23
N LEU A 276 -8.14 -1.99 16.58
CA LEU A 276 -8.19 -2.57 15.25
C LEU A 276 -7.60 -1.65 14.19
N ARG A 277 -7.00 -2.21 13.13
CA ARG A 277 -6.64 -1.41 11.96
C ARG A 277 -7.89 -1.05 11.17
N PRO A 278 -7.91 0.10 10.45
CA PRO A 278 -9.06 0.47 9.62
C PRO A 278 -9.52 -0.64 8.66
N THR A 279 -8.58 -1.34 8.03
CA THR A 279 -8.89 -2.46 7.13
C THR A 279 -9.47 -3.67 7.86
N GLU A 280 -9.09 -3.91 9.10
CA GLU A 280 -9.63 -4.97 9.94
C GLU A 280 -11.08 -4.65 10.35
N MET A 281 -11.36 -3.39 10.71
CA MET A 281 -12.70 -2.93 11.00
C MET A 281 -13.64 -3.06 9.79
N TYR A 282 -13.21 -2.60 8.61
CA TYR A 282 -14.04 -2.74 7.40
C TYR A 282 -14.34 -4.19 7.03
N ASN A 283 -13.46 -5.13 7.38
CA ASN A 283 -13.63 -6.54 7.07
C ASN A 283 -14.41 -7.33 8.12
N LEU A 284 -14.74 -6.70 9.25
CA LEU A 284 -15.45 -7.36 10.35
C LEU A 284 -16.86 -7.74 9.91
N THR A 285 -17.22 -8.99 10.11
CA THR A 285 -18.58 -9.52 9.93
C THR A 285 -19.21 -9.83 11.28
N TRP A 286 -20.52 -10.03 11.34
CA TRP A 286 -21.19 -10.37 12.58
C TRP A 286 -20.78 -11.74 13.14
N GLY A 287 -20.40 -12.68 12.28
CA GLY A 287 -19.80 -13.95 12.71
C GLY A 287 -18.40 -13.79 13.33
N ASP A 288 -17.72 -12.67 13.06
CA ASP A 288 -16.43 -12.35 13.66
C ASP A 288 -16.55 -11.70 15.05
N VAL A 289 -17.76 -11.27 15.48
CA VAL A 289 -18.03 -10.70 16.81
C VAL A 289 -18.48 -11.83 17.76
N LEU A 290 -17.50 -12.61 18.21
CA LEU A 290 -17.72 -13.81 19.02
C LEU A 290 -18.36 -13.45 20.38
N GLY A 291 -19.31 -14.23 20.81
CA GLY A 291 -20.03 -14.03 22.08
C GLY A 291 -21.14 -12.98 22.03
N TYR A 292 -21.24 -12.19 20.95
CA TYR A 292 -22.22 -11.11 20.85
C TYR A 292 -23.66 -11.60 20.90
N ARG A 293 -24.06 -12.54 20.02
CA ARG A 293 -25.44 -13.06 19.96
C ARG A 293 -25.89 -13.68 21.29
N ALA A 294 -25.01 -14.48 21.89
CA ALA A 294 -25.30 -15.12 23.18
C ALA A 294 -25.35 -14.13 24.36
N GLY A 295 -24.59 -13.05 24.26
CA GLY A 295 -24.50 -12.02 25.30
C GLY A 295 -25.41 -10.82 25.11
N ARG A 296 -26.07 -10.64 23.94
CA ARG A 296 -26.81 -9.42 23.56
C ARG A 296 -27.85 -8.97 24.63
N LYS A 297 -28.50 -9.90 25.29
CA LYS A 297 -29.51 -9.60 26.33
C LYS A 297 -28.92 -9.38 27.73
N LYS A 298 -27.61 -9.61 27.90
CA LYS A 298 -26.92 -9.39 29.18
C LYS A 298 -26.52 -7.93 29.33
N SER A 299 -26.21 -7.53 30.57
CA SER A 299 -25.58 -6.21 30.79
C SER A 299 -24.25 -6.10 30.02
N VAL A 300 -23.82 -4.89 29.70
CA VAL A 300 -22.54 -4.67 28.99
C VAL A 300 -21.37 -5.29 29.76
N ASP A 301 -21.43 -5.24 31.08
CA ASP A 301 -20.38 -5.76 31.96
C ASP A 301 -20.26 -7.30 31.93
N ASP A 302 -21.33 -7.98 31.65
CA ASP A 302 -21.42 -9.46 31.64
C ASP A 302 -21.19 -10.06 30.26
N ARG A 303 -20.88 -9.22 29.26
CA ARG A 303 -20.63 -9.66 27.88
C ARG A 303 -19.15 -9.99 27.64
N ASP A 304 -18.85 -11.26 27.34
CA ASP A 304 -17.53 -11.68 26.85
C ASP A 304 -17.48 -11.58 25.33
N ILE A 305 -17.13 -10.41 24.82
CA ILE A 305 -17.02 -10.16 23.38
C ILE A 305 -15.56 -10.25 22.95
N ARG A 306 -15.32 -11.04 21.93
CA ARG A 306 -14.03 -11.20 21.27
C ARG A 306 -14.20 -11.01 19.77
N LEU A 307 -13.25 -10.33 19.15
CA LEU A 307 -13.27 -10.04 17.72
C LEU A 307 -12.33 -11.01 17.00
N GLN A 308 -12.86 -11.84 16.11
CA GLN A 308 -12.05 -12.64 15.20
C GLN A 308 -11.56 -11.74 14.07
N VAL A 309 -10.27 -11.46 14.01
CA VAL A 309 -9.72 -10.48 13.08
C VAL A 309 -8.96 -11.16 11.97
N ARG A 310 -9.33 -10.83 10.74
CA ARG A 310 -8.68 -11.30 9.52
C ARG A 310 -7.88 -10.16 8.90
N GLY A 311 -6.56 -10.25 8.92
CA GLY A 311 -5.66 -9.22 8.38
C GLY A 311 -4.61 -9.81 7.46
N LYS A 312 -3.80 -8.96 6.82
CA LYS A 312 -2.72 -9.35 5.89
C LYS A 312 -1.82 -10.45 6.48
N GLY A 313 -2.14 -11.72 6.18
CA GLY A 313 -1.34 -12.89 6.57
C GLY A 313 -1.34 -13.24 8.07
N LYS A 314 -2.14 -12.56 8.91
CA LYS A 314 -2.28 -12.86 10.34
C LYS A 314 -3.75 -12.81 10.72
N SER A 315 -4.32 -13.96 11.03
CA SER A 315 -5.60 -14.06 11.74
C SER A 315 -5.33 -14.10 13.26
N GLY A 316 -6.30 -13.65 14.05
CA GLY A 316 -6.15 -13.68 15.51
C GLY A 316 -7.38 -13.07 16.19
N LYS A 317 -7.42 -13.20 17.50
CA LYS A 317 -8.49 -12.59 18.30
C LYS A 317 -8.02 -11.24 18.87
N ALA A 318 -8.98 -10.32 19.03
CA ALA A 318 -8.80 -9.07 19.76
C ALA A 318 -9.93 -8.95 20.79
N ILE A 319 -9.61 -8.37 21.92
CA ILE A 319 -10.57 -8.08 23.00
C ILE A 319 -10.85 -6.57 22.95
N PRO A 320 -12.07 -6.12 22.61
CA PRO A 320 -12.45 -4.74 22.70
C PRO A 320 -12.67 -4.35 24.18
N GLN A 321 -12.41 -3.09 24.51
CA GLN A 321 -12.83 -2.55 25.81
C GLN A 321 -14.37 -2.48 25.90
N LYS A 322 -14.91 -2.51 27.11
CA LYS A 322 -16.34 -2.43 27.37
C LYS A 322 -17.01 -1.21 26.72
N ALA A 323 -16.33 -0.09 26.64
CA ALA A 323 -16.80 1.13 25.99
C ALA A 323 -17.12 0.99 24.48
N ALA A 324 -16.57 -0.05 23.82
CA ALA A 324 -16.91 -0.35 22.43
C ALA A 324 -18.22 -1.13 22.27
N ILE A 325 -18.64 -1.85 23.31
CA ILE A 325 -19.71 -2.85 23.22
C ILE A 325 -21.07 -2.24 22.85
N PRO A 326 -21.54 -1.13 23.44
CA PRO A 326 -22.85 -0.54 23.10
C PRO A 326 -22.96 -0.16 21.62
N TRP A 327 -21.83 0.09 20.97
CA TRP A 327 -21.81 0.51 19.55
C TRP A 327 -22.03 -0.66 18.60
N PHE A 328 -21.77 -1.89 19.03
CA PHE A 328 -22.22 -3.07 18.28
C PHE A 328 -23.75 -3.21 18.37
N ASP A 329 -24.37 -2.92 19.51
CA ASP A 329 -25.84 -2.91 19.62
C ASP A 329 -26.46 -1.87 18.68
N THR A 330 -25.88 -0.69 18.64
CA THR A 330 -26.32 0.39 17.73
C THR A 330 -26.22 -0.04 16.27
N LEU A 331 -25.11 -0.65 15.85
CA LEU A 331 -24.92 -1.11 14.47
C LEU A 331 -25.86 -2.28 14.13
N TRP A 332 -26.10 -3.17 15.08
CA TRP A 332 -27.07 -4.25 14.90
C TRP A 332 -28.48 -3.71 14.68
N MET A 333 -28.97 -2.81 15.53
CA MET A 333 -30.28 -2.17 15.36
C MET A 333 -30.40 -1.40 14.05
N LEU A 334 -29.34 -0.70 13.61
CA LEU A 334 -29.32 -0.04 12.31
C LEU A 334 -29.44 -1.02 11.16
N PHE A 335 -28.82 -2.19 11.26
CA PHE A 335 -28.91 -3.23 10.24
C PHE A 335 -30.34 -3.82 10.22
N GLU A 336 -30.88 -4.22 11.37
CA GLU A 336 -32.25 -4.73 11.48
C GLU A 336 -33.26 -3.75 10.87
N ARG A 337 -33.13 -2.46 11.20
CA ARG A 337 -34.04 -1.43 10.69
C ARG A 337 -33.93 -1.25 9.16
N SER A 338 -32.73 -1.35 8.62
CA SER A 338 -32.53 -1.15 7.16
C SER A 338 -32.87 -2.38 6.35
N MET A 339 -32.64 -3.60 6.88
CA MET A 339 -32.80 -4.85 6.14
C MET A 339 -34.05 -5.64 6.51
N GLY A 340 -34.79 -5.22 7.55
CA GLY A 340 -36.00 -5.88 8.01
C GLY A 340 -35.78 -7.18 8.78
N GLY A 341 -34.54 -7.49 9.19
CA GLY A 341 -34.21 -8.71 9.94
C GLY A 341 -32.82 -8.66 10.57
N GLU A 342 -32.55 -9.61 11.46
CA GLU A 342 -31.26 -9.74 12.12
C GLU A 342 -30.13 -10.03 11.11
N PRO A 343 -28.92 -9.46 11.29
CA PRO A 343 -27.80 -9.74 10.42
C PRO A 343 -27.37 -11.22 10.51
N ALA A 344 -27.05 -11.82 9.37
CA ALA A 344 -26.40 -13.12 9.29
C ALA A 344 -24.92 -13.03 9.67
N ASP A 345 -24.25 -14.16 9.89
CA ASP A 345 -22.82 -14.19 10.25
C ASP A 345 -21.91 -13.61 9.15
N ALA A 346 -22.31 -13.73 7.88
CA ALA A 346 -21.56 -13.20 6.76
C ALA A 346 -21.76 -11.69 6.54
N ASP A 347 -22.78 -11.10 7.14
CA ASP A 347 -23.09 -9.69 6.96
C ASP A 347 -22.05 -8.80 7.63
N PRO A 348 -21.69 -7.64 7.00
CA PRO A 348 -20.70 -6.74 7.54
C PRO A 348 -21.23 -6.00 8.77
N VAL A 349 -20.39 -5.83 9.79
CA VAL A 349 -20.69 -5.01 10.97
C VAL A 349 -20.87 -3.54 10.55
N PHE A 350 -20.00 -3.03 9.68
CA PHE A 350 -20.12 -1.70 9.10
C PHE A 350 -20.81 -1.80 7.73
N ALA A 351 -22.13 -1.74 7.73
CA ALA A 351 -22.97 -1.87 6.55
C ALA A 351 -23.56 -0.53 6.09
N SER A 352 -23.72 -0.36 4.78
CA SER A 352 -24.52 0.71 4.19
C SER A 352 -26.02 0.47 4.44
N GLU A 353 -26.86 1.42 4.06
CA GLU A 353 -28.32 1.28 4.12
C GLU A 353 -28.83 0.07 3.32
N THR A 354 -28.11 -0.33 2.28
CA THR A 354 -28.44 -1.51 1.45
C THR A 354 -27.73 -2.80 1.92
N GLY A 355 -27.23 -2.87 3.15
CA GLY A 355 -26.53 -4.04 3.70
C GLY A 355 -25.11 -4.27 3.14
N LYS A 356 -24.66 -3.46 2.19
CA LYS A 356 -23.32 -3.61 1.60
C LYS A 356 -22.24 -3.10 2.54
N ARG A 357 -21.08 -3.75 2.49
CA ARG A 357 -19.90 -3.38 3.29
C ARG A 357 -19.44 -1.96 3.00
N ILE A 358 -19.25 -1.15 4.04
CA ILE A 358 -18.58 0.14 3.97
C ILE A 358 -17.07 -0.11 3.85
N THR A 359 -16.45 0.40 2.80
CA THR A 359 -15.01 0.20 2.52
C THR A 359 -14.14 1.37 2.97
N SER A 360 -14.75 2.51 3.32
CA SER A 360 -14.04 3.69 3.82
C SER A 360 -14.97 4.68 4.51
N VAL A 361 -14.57 5.15 5.68
CA VAL A 361 -15.18 6.28 6.38
C VAL A 361 -14.33 7.56 6.27
N ALA A 362 -13.31 7.58 5.42
CA ALA A 362 -12.28 8.63 5.40
C ALA A 362 -12.85 10.04 5.18
N ASN A 363 -13.86 10.20 4.32
CA ASN A 363 -14.48 11.50 4.07
C ASN A 363 -15.26 11.98 5.30
N GLY A 364 -16.18 11.17 5.81
CA GLY A 364 -16.96 11.50 7.02
C GLY A 364 -16.06 11.75 8.23
N PHE A 365 -14.99 10.96 8.39
CA PHE A 365 -14.02 11.16 9.45
C PHE A 365 -13.23 12.48 9.29
N THR A 366 -12.88 12.85 8.06
CA THR A 366 -12.23 14.15 7.80
C THR A 366 -13.16 15.31 8.15
N GLU A 367 -14.43 15.24 7.78
CA GLU A 367 -15.42 16.26 8.14
C GLU A 367 -15.68 16.33 9.67
N LEU A 368 -15.67 15.19 10.34
CA LEU A 368 -15.74 15.15 11.80
C LEU A 368 -14.52 15.82 12.45
N LEU A 369 -13.31 15.51 11.96
CA LEU A 369 -12.09 16.13 12.46
C LEU A 369 -12.08 17.65 12.24
N LYS A 370 -12.58 18.14 11.11
CA LYS A 370 -12.74 19.58 10.85
C LYS A 370 -13.71 20.21 11.85
N ALA A 371 -14.89 19.60 12.04
CA ALA A 371 -15.87 20.09 12.99
C ALA A 371 -15.34 20.13 14.43
N ALA A 372 -14.46 19.20 14.80
CA ALA A 372 -13.81 19.17 16.10
C ALA A 372 -12.55 20.05 16.19
N GLY A 373 -12.05 20.63 15.09
CA GLY A 373 -10.78 21.37 15.06
C GLY A 373 -9.56 20.47 15.34
N LEU A 374 -9.62 19.21 14.90
CA LEU A 374 -8.62 18.17 15.20
C LEU A 374 -8.00 17.55 13.94
N GLU A 375 -8.00 18.25 12.80
CA GLU A 375 -7.47 17.70 11.54
C GLU A 375 -6.00 17.31 11.60
N ARG A 376 -5.22 18.07 12.40
CA ARG A 376 -3.78 17.87 12.55
C ARG A 376 -3.41 17.77 14.03
N ASP A 377 -2.32 17.07 14.32
CA ASP A 377 -1.72 17.08 15.64
C ASP A 377 -0.85 18.34 15.85
N HIS A 378 -0.26 18.48 17.04
CA HIS A 378 0.63 19.58 17.40
C HIS A 378 1.86 19.74 16.49
N ARG A 379 2.22 18.71 15.72
CA ARG A 379 3.31 18.71 14.74
C ARG A 379 2.84 19.10 13.34
N GLY A 380 1.56 19.40 13.15
CA GLY A 380 0.95 19.66 11.84
C GLY A 380 0.68 18.41 11.00
N ILE A 381 0.83 17.21 11.55
CA ILE A 381 0.61 15.94 10.82
C ILE A 381 -0.88 15.62 10.78
N LYS A 382 -1.40 15.32 9.58
CA LYS A 382 -2.83 15.05 9.37
C LYS A 382 -3.26 13.75 10.05
N ARG A 383 -4.33 13.82 10.86
CA ARG A 383 -4.99 12.67 11.46
C ARG A 383 -5.81 11.88 10.43
N THR A 384 -5.91 10.58 10.65
CA THR A 384 -6.64 9.65 9.79
C THR A 384 -7.37 8.63 10.69
N PRO A 385 -8.28 7.78 10.16
CA PRO A 385 -8.88 6.72 10.96
C PRO A 385 -7.86 5.81 11.68
N TYR A 386 -6.64 5.71 11.17
CA TYR A 386 -5.57 4.98 11.83
C TYR A 386 -5.13 5.62 13.16
N SER A 387 -5.38 6.90 13.36
CA SER A 387 -5.08 7.64 14.60
C SER A 387 -5.86 7.12 15.81
N LEU A 388 -7.03 6.51 15.59
CA LEU A 388 -7.82 5.85 16.64
C LEU A 388 -7.06 4.66 17.24
N ARG A 389 -6.42 3.85 16.41
CA ARG A 389 -5.57 2.75 16.89
C ARG A 389 -4.34 3.26 17.64
N HIS A 390 -3.75 4.38 17.21
CA HIS A 390 -2.64 4.99 17.93
C HIS A 390 -3.10 5.47 19.30
N PHE A 391 -4.28 6.09 19.38
CA PHE A 391 -4.90 6.47 20.64
C PHE A 391 -5.07 5.25 21.56
N TYR A 392 -5.70 4.17 21.09
CA TYR A 392 -5.87 2.95 21.87
C TYR A 392 -4.55 2.44 22.47
N ILE A 393 -3.53 2.28 21.64
CA ILE A 393 -2.24 1.74 22.09
C ILE A 393 -1.59 2.68 23.11
N SER A 394 -1.60 3.99 22.85
CA SER A 394 -1.03 4.98 23.76
C SER A 394 -1.74 4.98 25.12
N GLU A 395 -3.08 4.91 25.12
CA GLU A 395 -3.86 4.89 26.38
C GLU A 395 -3.66 3.57 27.14
N GLN A 396 -3.63 2.42 26.47
CA GLN A 396 -3.36 1.15 27.15
C GLN A 396 -2.00 1.17 27.85
N LEU A 397 -0.96 1.65 27.15
CA LEU A 397 0.38 1.74 27.73
C LEU A 397 0.46 2.78 28.86
N ALA A 398 -0.20 3.92 28.71
CA ALA A 398 -0.26 4.95 29.72
C ALA A 398 -0.99 4.48 31.01
N ASN A 399 -2.04 3.67 30.83
CA ASN A 399 -2.79 3.07 31.94
C ASN A 399 -2.16 1.78 32.50
N GLY A 400 -0.95 1.43 32.10
CA GLY A 400 -0.17 0.34 32.71
C GLY A 400 -0.40 -1.04 32.15
N ALA A 401 -1.08 -1.17 31.01
CA ALA A 401 -1.21 -2.46 30.35
C ALA A 401 0.16 -3.00 29.90
N GLU A 402 0.39 -4.30 30.09
CA GLU A 402 1.60 -4.95 29.66
C GLU A 402 1.82 -4.79 28.16
N VAL A 403 3.03 -4.36 27.77
CA VAL A 403 3.39 -4.10 26.36
C VAL A 403 3.16 -5.34 25.49
N LEU A 404 3.42 -6.54 26.02
CA LEU A 404 3.22 -7.79 25.32
C LEU A 404 1.75 -8.06 25.06
N ASP A 405 0.87 -7.77 25.99
CA ASP A 405 -0.57 -7.98 25.85
C ASP A 405 -1.17 -6.98 24.87
N VAL A 406 -0.75 -5.72 24.92
CA VAL A 406 -1.12 -4.72 23.92
C VAL A 406 -0.63 -5.15 22.53
N ALA A 407 0.60 -5.67 22.42
CA ALA A 407 1.15 -6.16 21.15
C ALA A 407 0.33 -7.32 20.58
N ARG A 408 -0.06 -8.28 21.44
CA ARG A 408 -0.90 -9.44 21.09
C ARG A 408 -2.30 -9.00 20.67
N ASN A 409 -2.96 -8.19 21.48
CA ASN A 409 -4.31 -7.68 21.19
C ASN A 409 -4.35 -6.89 19.88
N CYS A 410 -3.35 -6.06 19.65
CA CYS A 410 -3.22 -5.27 18.43
C CYS A 410 -2.58 -6.01 17.24
N ARG A 411 -2.13 -7.26 17.41
CA ARG A 411 -1.42 -8.05 16.36
C ARG A 411 -0.28 -7.28 15.73
N THR A 412 0.57 -6.69 16.58
CA THR A 412 1.76 -5.95 16.19
C THR A 412 2.99 -6.53 16.90
N SER A 413 4.20 -6.17 16.49
CA SER A 413 5.41 -6.60 17.18
C SER A 413 5.82 -5.60 18.28
N LEU A 414 6.54 -6.07 19.29
CA LEU A 414 7.13 -5.22 20.33
C LEU A 414 8.01 -4.13 19.73
N VAL A 415 8.82 -4.46 18.71
CA VAL A 415 9.65 -3.49 17.98
C VAL A 415 8.83 -2.37 17.36
N MET A 416 7.61 -2.68 16.87
CA MET A 416 6.72 -1.65 16.31
C MET A 416 6.07 -0.80 17.40
N ILE A 417 5.79 -1.37 18.56
CA ILE A 417 5.30 -0.60 19.72
C ILE A 417 6.41 0.32 20.20
N ASP A 418 7.59 -0.20 20.47
CA ASP A 418 8.73 0.61 20.92
C ASP A 418 9.05 1.74 19.94
N LYS A 419 9.15 1.45 18.65
CA LYS A 419 9.44 2.46 17.62
C LYS A 419 8.41 3.59 17.53
N HIS A 420 7.13 3.31 17.76
CA HIS A 420 6.05 4.27 17.53
C HIS A 420 5.44 4.83 18.82
N TYR A 421 5.59 4.13 19.95
CA TYR A 421 4.93 4.48 21.22
C TYR A 421 5.90 4.51 22.41
N GLY A 422 7.18 4.13 22.22
CA GLY A 422 8.20 4.12 23.28
C GLY A 422 8.49 5.50 23.93
N GLN A 423 7.86 6.56 23.39
CA GLN A 423 7.85 7.89 23.98
C GLN A 423 6.43 8.25 24.45
N VAL A 424 5.74 7.34 25.12
CA VAL A 424 4.63 7.72 25.99
C VAL A 424 5.19 8.83 26.89
N ARG A 425 4.50 9.99 26.95
CA ARG A 425 5.01 11.14 27.69
C ARG A 425 5.39 10.70 29.10
N LEU A 426 6.64 10.95 29.47
CA LEU A 426 7.16 10.52 30.77
C LEU A 426 6.29 11.02 31.93
N GLU A 427 5.66 12.18 31.75
CA GLU A 427 4.72 12.74 32.73
C GLU A 427 3.52 11.82 33.01
N ARG A 428 3.05 11.05 32.01
CA ARG A 428 1.91 10.11 32.18
C ARG A 428 2.29 8.80 32.89
N VAL A 429 3.58 8.56 33.08
CA VAL A 429 4.11 7.37 33.76
C VAL A 429 4.99 7.74 34.97
N LEU A 430 4.90 9.00 35.39
CA LEU A 430 5.77 9.54 36.43
C LEU A 430 5.67 8.74 37.74
N ASP A 431 4.46 8.42 38.17
CA ASP A 431 4.23 7.65 39.40
C ASP A 431 4.82 6.23 39.35
N ARG A 432 4.88 5.63 38.15
CA ARG A 432 5.53 4.32 37.94
C ARG A 432 7.04 4.42 37.90
N LEU A 433 7.60 5.57 37.49
CA LEU A 433 9.03 5.82 37.44
C LEU A 433 9.58 6.34 38.78
N ARG A 434 8.70 6.79 39.68
CA ARG A 434 9.03 7.27 41.03
C ARG A 434 8.20 6.54 42.07
N PRO A 435 8.40 5.22 42.23
CA PRO A 435 7.66 4.46 43.24
C PRO A 435 8.04 4.88 44.66
N GLU A 436 7.14 4.69 45.61
CA GLU A 436 7.33 5.16 47.00
C GLU A 436 8.54 4.52 47.72
N TRP A 437 8.97 3.32 47.30
CA TRP A 437 10.13 2.66 47.88
C TRP A 437 11.45 3.45 47.73
N THR A 438 11.49 4.44 46.84
CA THR A 438 12.68 5.31 46.69
C THR A 438 12.69 6.50 47.67
N ARG A 439 11.70 6.60 48.55
CA ARG A 439 11.60 7.66 49.57
C ARG A 439 12.13 7.24 50.93
N ALA A 440 12.83 6.11 51.04
CA ALA A 440 13.47 5.67 52.27
C ALA A 440 14.81 6.38 52.52
#